data_715e073ed462f6a8210ec7e4ff18e840
#
_entry.id   715e073ed462f6a8210ec7e4ff18e840
#
_cell.length_a   1.000
_cell.length_b   1.000
_cell.length_c   1.000
_cell.angle_alpha   90.00
_cell.angle_beta   90.00
_cell.angle_gamma   90.00
#
_symmetry.space_group_name_H-M   'P 1'
#
loop_
_entity.id
_entity.type
_entity.pdbx_description
1 polymer ?
#
loop_
_entity_poly.entity_id
_entity_poly.type
_entity_poly.pdbx_seq_one_letter_code
_entity_poly.pdbx_strand_id
1 'polypeptide(L)'
;MTATATRSNGSNGAHATSKFDAVVIGAGVAGLYQLFRLREQGLNVRAVDAGSSVGGTWYWNRYPGARFDSEGHTYQYLFSEDLYKGWSWSERFPGQPEIERWLNYVADRLDLKKDIQFETTVKSAHFDEATQRWQVTTDKGEVIDTQFLITCCGMLSAPHVSFPGQETFKGKLFHTARWPKGPIELAGKRVGVVGNGATGIQVIQSIAGEVGHLKVFIRTPQYIIPMKNPKWDASDAEAYKSKFKFLTERLPKTFTGFEFDFEHAWADLTPQQRRQVVEDCWNDGSLKLWVSSFAELFFDEAVNAEITEFVRAKMRERIKDPKLCEQLIPTNYGFGTHRVPLESNFLEAFHRPNVEIVSVKDNPIACITPEGIQTADGTVHEFDVIILATGFDAGTGALTRIDIRGRDGRSLKEDWGRDIRTTMGLQVHGYPNLFTTAVPLAPSAALCNMTTCLQQQVEWIDDCIKYMRGNNLSVIEPSRDIEDQWVAHHDETANATLIAKTNSWYLGSNVEGKPRRVLSYCGGVGTYRQKCDEVAASGYRGFAMQ
;
A
#
# COMPACT_ATOMS: atom_id res chain seq x y z
N MET A 1 -38.29 41.91 -49.43
CA MET A 1 -37.70 42.03 -48.06
C MET A 1 -37.95 40.74 -47.33
N THR A 2 -36.99 39.86 -47.36
CA THR A 2 -37.05 38.51 -46.72
C THR A 2 -36.18 38.54 -45.50
N ALA A 3 -36.81 38.39 -44.33
CA ALA A 3 -36.11 38.32 -43.03
C ALA A 3 -35.63 36.89 -42.80
N THR A 4 -34.30 36.75 -42.69
CA THR A 4 -33.62 35.49 -42.35
C THR A 4 -33.58 35.37 -40.83
N ALA A 5 -34.29 34.37 -40.28
CA ALA A 5 -34.23 34.04 -38.87
C ALA A 5 -33.00 33.15 -38.59
N THR A 6 -32.04 33.66 -37.86
CA THR A 6 -30.90 32.91 -37.30
C THR A 6 -31.40 32.02 -36.13
N ARG A 7 -31.37 30.70 -36.34
CA ARG A 7 -31.54 29.73 -35.25
C ARG A 7 -30.21 29.61 -34.47
N SER A 8 -30.20 30.03 -33.24
CA SER A 8 -29.16 29.71 -32.28
C SER A 8 -29.32 28.24 -31.80
N ASN A 9 -28.43 27.36 -32.27
CA ASN A 9 -28.28 26.02 -31.70
C ASN A 9 -27.49 26.14 -30.42
N GLY A 10 -28.18 26.24 -29.30
CA GLY A 10 -27.61 25.98 -27.99
C GLY A 10 -27.74 24.47 -27.70
N SER A 11 -26.71 23.68 -28.02
CA SER A 11 -26.62 22.31 -27.56
C SER A 11 -26.13 22.32 -26.11
N ASN A 12 -27.03 22.42 -25.13
CA ASN A 12 -26.78 21.95 -23.77
C ASN A 12 -26.72 20.41 -23.85
N GLY A 13 -25.52 19.87 -23.98
CA GLY A 13 -25.26 18.46 -23.78
C GLY A 13 -25.47 18.13 -22.29
N ALA A 14 -26.69 17.80 -21.91
CA ALA A 14 -26.94 17.12 -20.65
C ALA A 14 -26.18 15.78 -20.71
N HIS A 15 -25.08 15.66 -19.99
CA HIS A 15 -24.40 14.38 -19.82
C HIS A 15 -25.40 13.40 -19.19
N ALA A 16 -25.64 12.26 -19.84
CA ALA A 16 -26.52 11.24 -19.33
C ALA A 16 -25.97 10.75 -17.98
N THR A 17 -26.76 10.90 -16.92
CA THR A 17 -26.42 10.38 -15.59
C THR A 17 -26.67 8.88 -15.60
N SER A 18 -25.64 8.08 -15.43
CA SER A 18 -25.75 6.62 -15.23
C SER A 18 -26.04 6.32 -13.75
N LYS A 19 -26.88 5.30 -13.50
CA LYS A 19 -27.33 4.95 -12.14
C LYS A 19 -26.91 3.54 -11.76
N PHE A 20 -26.26 3.41 -10.61
CA PHE A 20 -25.80 2.15 -10.03
C PHE A 20 -26.21 2.03 -8.56
N ASP A 21 -26.27 0.79 -8.05
CA ASP A 21 -26.44 0.55 -6.63
C ASP A 21 -25.14 0.85 -5.88
N ALA A 22 -24.01 0.45 -6.47
CA ALA A 22 -22.70 0.69 -5.90
C ALA A 22 -21.65 1.08 -6.98
N VAL A 23 -20.76 2.00 -6.61
CA VAL A 23 -19.56 2.34 -7.37
C VAL A 23 -18.32 1.97 -6.56
N VAL A 24 -17.40 1.22 -7.18
CA VAL A 24 -16.12 0.83 -6.61
C VAL A 24 -15.00 1.62 -7.31
N ILE A 25 -14.21 2.39 -6.57
CA ILE A 25 -13.08 3.14 -7.14
C ILE A 25 -11.80 2.33 -6.96
N GLY A 26 -11.25 1.84 -8.06
CA GLY A 26 -10.03 1.02 -8.13
C GLY A 26 -10.31 -0.44 -8.44
N ALA A 27 -9.47 -1.03 -9.33
CA ALA A 27 -9.51 -2.42 -9.75
C ALA A 27 -8.22 -3.19 -9.37
N GLY A 28 -7.68 -2.90 -8.18
CA GLY A 28 -6.63 -3.67 -7.53
C GLY A 28 -7.19 -4.84 -6.72
N VAL A 29 -6.38 -5.38 -5.80
CA VAL A 29 -6.74 -6.54 -4.96
C VAL A 29 -8.07 -6.33 -4.23
N ALA A 30 -8.27 -5.20 -3.54
CA ALA A 30 -9.53 -4.95 -2.84
C ALA A 30 -10.70 -4.77 -3.81
N GLY A 31 -10.51 -3.97 -4.88
CA GLY A 31 -11.59 -3.61 -5.80
C GLY A 31 -12.13 -4.79 -6.61
N LEU A 32 -11.26 -5.71 -7.03
CA LEU A 32 -11.69 -6.93 -7.72
C LEU A 32 -12.55 -7.81 -6.81
N TYR A 33 -12.14 -7.99 -5.56
CA TYR A 33 -12.92 -8.79 -4.62
C TYR A 33 -14.22 -8.09 -4.21
N GLN A 34 -14.19 -6.77 -4.00
CA GLN A 34 -15.39 -6.00 -3.69
C GLN A 34 -16.42 -6.05 -4.83
N LEU A 35 -15.97 -5.88 -6.07
CA LEU A 35 -16.84 -6.00 -7.25
C LEU A 35 -17.48 -7.38 -7.35
N PHE A 36 -16.70 -8.44 -7.11
CA PHE A 36 -17.20 -9.80 -7.09
C PHE A 36 -18.29 -10.00 -6.04
N ARG A 37 -18.02 -9.60 -4.78
CA ARG A 37 -18.95 -9.78 -3.66
C ARG A 37 -20.28 -9.05 -3.87
N LEU A 38 -20.25 -7.80 -4.33
CA LEU A 38 -21.46 -7.03 -4.58
C LEU A 38 -22.28 -7.59 -5.75
N ARG A 39 -21.64 -8.13 -6.78
CA ARG A 39 -22.33 -8.84 -7.87
C ARG A 39 -23.03 -10.12 -7.38
N GLU A 40 -22.39 -10.88 -6.49
CA GLU A 40 -23.01 -12.07 -5.87
C GLU A 40 -24.26 -11.72 -5.07
N GLN A 41 -24.38 -10.50 -4.55
CA GLN A 41 -25.60 -10.00 -3.94
C GLN A 41 -26.66 -9.54 -4.96
N GLY A 42 -26.38 -9.58 -6.26
CA GLY A 42 -27.27 -9.12 -7.33
C GLY A 42 -27.36 -7.60 -7.46
N LEU A 43 -26.39 -6.86 -6.94
CA LEU A 43 -26.33 -5.40 -7.11
C LEU A 43 -25.87 -5.02 -8.51
N ASN A 44 -26.41 -3.91 -9.04
CA ASN A 44 -25.90 -3.25 -10.24
C ASN A 44 -24.67 -2.43 -9.86
N VAL A 45 -23.47 -2.92 -10.18
CA VAL A 45 -22.18 -2.34 -9.74
C VAL A 45 -21.34 -1.90 -10.92
N ARG A 46 -20.67 -0.75 -10.78
CA ARG A 46 -19.62 -0.28 -11.68
C ARG A 46 -18.31 -0.11 -10.89
N ALA A 47 -17.23 -0.71 -11.35
CA ALA A 47 -15.90 -0.34 -10.91
C ALA A 47 -15.28 0.68 -11.88
N VAL A 48 -14.48 1.63 -11.36
CA VAL A 48 -13.78 2.65 -12.16
C VAL A 48 -12.29 2.60 -11.83
N ASP A 49 -11.44 2.47 -12.84
CA ASP A 49 -9.98 2.44 -12.65
C ASP A 49 -9.26 3.33 -13.66
N ALA A 50 -8.25 4.07 -13.19
CA ALA A 50 -7.42 4.94 -14.02
C ALA A 50 -6.46 4.17 -14.96
N GLY A 51 -6.20 2.90 -14.67
CA GLY A 51 -5.39 2.01 -15.50
C GLY A 51 -6.15 1.48 -16.69
N SER A 52 -5.45 0.95 -17.68
CA SER A 52 -6.05 0.27 -18.84
C SER A 52 -6.27 -1.24 -18.59
N SER A 53 -5.98 -1.72 -17.37
CA SER A 53 -6.16 -3.09 -16.94
C SER A 53 -6.25 -3.17 -15.42
N VAL A 54 -6.68 -4.31 -14.91
CA VAL A 54 -6.68 -4.62 -13.49
C VAL A 54 -5.26 -4.73 -12.93
N GLY A 55 -5.12 -4.61 -11.61
CA GLY A 55 -3.84 -4.87 -10.93
C GLY A 55 -3.49 -3.87 -9.85
N GLY A 56 -4.04 -2.64 -9.87
CA GLY A 56 -3.73 -1.62 -8.86
C GLY A 56 -2.23 -1.39 -8.71
N THR A 57 -1.68 -1.63 -7.52
CA THR A 57 -0.23 -1.54 -7.26
C THR A 57 0.60 -2.27 -8.30
N TRP A 58 0.20 -3.46 -8.71
CA TRP A 58 0.94 -4.32 -9.64
C TRP A 58 0.76 -3.94 -11.11
N TYR A 59 -0.22 -3.14 -11.42
CA TYR A 59 -0.37 -2.49 -12.72
C TYR A 59 0.57 -1.27 -12.85
N TRP A 60 0.75 -0.49 -11.77
CA TRP A 60 1.49 0.77 -11.81
C TRP A 60 2.98 0.62 -11.49
N ASN A 61 3.35 -0.23 -10.53
CA ASN A 61 4.73 -0.39 -10.03
C ASN A 61 5.47 -1.47 -10.82
N ARG A 62 5.97 -1.12 -12.01
CA ARG A 62 6.65 -2.00 -12.98
C ARG A 62 8.15 -1.80 -13.02
N TYR A 63 8.71 -1.07 -12.09
CA TYR A 63 10.14 -0.78 -12.04
C TYR A 63 10.97 -2.06 -11.93
N PRO A 64 12.26 -2.02 -12.36
CA PRO A 64 13.14 -3.19 -12.29
C PRO A 64 13.20 -3.79 -10.88
N GLY A 65 12.99 -5.10 -10.78
CA GLY A 65 13.01 -5.83 -9.52
C GLY A 65 11.75 -5.73 -8.66
N ALA A 66 10.69 -5.05 -9.11
CA ALA A 66 9.44 -4.92 -8.36
C ALA A 66 8.87 -6.28 -7.98
N ARG A 67 8.66 -6.50 -6.67
CA ARG A 67 8.09 -7.72 -6.07
C ARG A 67 7.50 -7.45 -4.70
N PHE A 68 6.68 -8.33 -4.19
CA PHE A 68 6.23 -8.29 -2.81
C PHE A 68 7.19 -9.06 -1.89
N ASP A 69 7.11 -8.78 -0.59
CA ASP A 69 7.89 -9.44 0.45
C ASP A 69 7.10 -10.55 1.17
N SER A 70 5.85 -10.79 0.77
CA SER A 70 5.04 -11.92 1.23
C SER A 70 5.34 -13.14 0.36
N GLU A 71 5.19 -14.34 0.89
CA GLU A 71 5.23 -15.54 0.07
C GLU A 71 4.02 -15.61 -0.87
N GLY A 72 4.24 -16.01 -2.12
CA GLY A 72 3.20 -16.05 -3.16
C GLY A 72 1.94 -16.78 -2.73
N HIS A 73 2.08 -17.91 -2.07
CA HIS A 73 0.95 -18.74 -1.63
C HIS A 73 0.09 -18.09 -0.52
N THR A 74 0.63 -17.16 0.25
CA THR A 74 -0.12 -16.38 1.26
C THR A 74 -0.65 -15.07 0.69
N TYR A 75 -0.13 -14.62 -0.46
CA TYR A 75 -0.58 -13.40 -1.16
C TYR A 75 -1.69 -13.70 -2.18
N GLN A 76 -2.49 -14.73 -1.97
CA GLN A 76 -3.65 -15.09 -2.77
C GLN A 76 -4.95 -14.83 -2.03
N TYR A 77 -6.06 -14.76 -2.79
CA TYR A 77 -7.38 -14.81 -2.20
C TYR A 77 -7.66 -16.21 -1.63
N LEU A 78 -8.21 -16.23 -0.43
CA LEU A 78 -8.59 -17.45 0.28
C LEU A 78 -10.12 -17.66 0.35
N PHE A 79 -10.91 -16.85 -0.35
CA PHE A 79 -12.36 -17.00 -0.39
C PHE A 79 -12.82 -18.12 -1.36
N SER A 80 -11.94 -18.58 -2.23
CA SER A 80 -12.25 -19.62 -3.23
C SER A 80 -11.10 -20.60 -3.40
N GLU A 81 -11.35 -21.86 -3.06
CA GLU A 81 -10.38 -22.95 -3.23
C GLU A 81 -10.03 -23.19 -4.70
N ASP A 82 -11.02 -23.09 -5.60
CA ASP A 82 -10.81 -23.26 -7.04
C ASP A 82 -9.89 -22.20 -7.64
N LEU A 83 -10.06 -20.93 -7.23
CA LEU A 83 -9.16 -19.86 -7.65
C LEU A 83 -7.76 -20.07 -7.08
N TYR A 84 -7.64 -20.43 -5.81
CA TYR A 84 -6.38 -20.66 -5.13
C TYR A 84 -5.61 -21.82 -5.77
N LYS A 85 -6.23 -22.95 -5.96
CA LYS A 85 -5.63 -24.15 -6.57
C LYS A 85 -5.39 -24.00 -8.07
N GLY A 86 -6.15 -23.15 -8.74
CA GLY A 86 -6.05 -22.88 -10.17
C GLY A 86 -4.83 -22.08 -10.60
N TRP A 87 -4.08 -21.48 -9.67
CA TRP A 87 -2.85 -20.74 -9.94
C TRP A 87 -1.64 -21.44 -9.32
N SER A 88 -0.48 -21.33 -9.97
CA SER A 88 0.80 -21.81 -9.44
C SER A 88 1.87 -20.72 -9.59
N TRP A 89 2.55 -20.41 -8.50
CA TRP A 89 3.64 -19.45 -8.47
C TRP A 89 4.95 -20.10 -8.93
N SER A 90 5.78 -19.34 -9.66
CA SER A 90 7.06 -19.79 -10.16
C SER A 90 8.21 -19.68 -9.16
N GLU A 91 8.01 -18.96 -8.06
CA GLU A 91 9.00 -18.75 -7.01
C GLU A 91 8.33 -18.34 -5.70
N ARG A 92 9.06 -18.41 -4.58
CA ARG A 92 8.53 -18.10 -3.25
C ARG A 92 8.02 -16.66 -3.14
N PHE A 93 8.78 -15.70 -3.68
CA PHE A 93 8.44 -14.27 -3.71
C PHE A 93 8.34 -13.79 -5.16
N PRO A 94 7.20 -13.99 -5.82
CA PRO A 94 7.02 -13.64 -7.23
C PRO A 94 7.22 -12.17 -7.55
N GLY A 95 7.73 -11.92 -8.75
CA GLY A 95 7.89 -10.57 -9.29
C GLY A 95 6.60 -9.99 -9.85
N GLN A 96 6.60 -8.67 -10.03
CA GLN A 96 5.45 -7.89 -10.53
C GLN A 96 4.78 -8.48 -11.79
N PRO A 97 5.51 -8.95 -12.82
CA PRO A 97 4.85 -9.46 -14.02
C PRO A 97 3.97 -10.70 -13.76
N GLU A 98 4.38 -11.54 -12.81
CA GLU A 98 3.60 -12.72 -12.44
C GLU A 98 2.39 -12.35 -11.59
N ILE A 99 2.55 -11.40 -10.68
CA ILE A 99 1.45 -10.91 -9.83
C ILE A 99 0.38 -10.22 -10.68
N GLU A 100 0.76 -9.45 -11.68
CA GLU A 100 -0.17 -8.82 -12.62
C GLU A 100 -0.93 -9.88 -13.45
N ARG A 101 -0.24 -10.93 -13.89
CA ARG A 101 -0.89 -12.07 -14.58
C ARG A 101 -1.88 -12.80 -13.66
N TRP A 102 -1.53 -13.00 -12.39
CA TRP A 102 -2.44 -13.59 -11.42
C TRP A 102 -3.71 -12.75 -11.21
N LEU A 103 -3.59 -11.44 -11.06
CA LEU A 103 -4.77 -10.56 -10.91
C LEU A 103 -5.64 -10.54 -12.18
N ASN A 104 -5.03 -10.61 -13.36
CA ASN A 104 -5.76 -10.80 -14.61
C ASN A 104 -6.47 -12.15 -14.67
N TYR A 105 -5.79 -13.24 -14.26
CA TYR A 105 -6.39 -14.57 -14.15
C TYR A 105 -7.64 -14.54 -13.25
N VAL A 106 -7.56 -13.91 -12.08
CA VAL A 106 -8.71 -13.76 -11.17
C VAL A 106 -9.85 -12.99 -11.83
N ALA A 107 -9.54 -11.85 -12.44
CA ALA A 107 -10.54 -11.01 -13.10
C ALA A 107 -11.24 -11.72 -14.27
N ASP A 108 -10.50 -12.54 -15.02
CA ASP A 108 -11.05 -13.33 -16.14
C ASP A 108 -11.89 -14.52 -15.64
N ARG A 109 -11.40 -15.24 -14.64
CA ARG A 109 -12.13 -16.39 -14.06
C ARG A 109 -13.47 -15.98 -13.43
N LEU A 110 -13.57 -14.77 -12.88
CA LEU A 110 -14.77 -14.24 -12.25
C LEU A 110 -15.56 -13.31 -13.20
N ASP A 111 -15.15 -13.18 -14.46
CA ASP A 111 -15.79 -12.32 -15.47
C ASP A 111 -16.04 -10.89 -14.96
N LEU A 112 -15.01 -10.28 -14.33
CA LEU A 112 -15.14 -8.96 -13.69
C LEU A 112 -14.89 -7.80 -14.65
N LYS A 113 -14.05 -8.00 -15.68
CA LYS A 113 -13.59 -6.91 -16.57
C LYS A 113 -14.71 -6.18 -17.28
N LYS A 114 -15.84 -6.84 -17.55
CA LYS A 114 -17.02 -6.26 -18.21
C LYS A 114 -17.70 -5.14 -17.39
N ASP A 115 -17.55 -5.21 -16.06
CA ASP A 115 -18.14 -4.25 -15.14
C ASP A 115 -17.13 -3.20 -14.63
N ILE A 116 -15.92 -3.17 -15.24
CA ILE A 116 -14.86 -2.21 -14.92
C ILE A 116 -14.71 -1.20 -16.05
N GLN A 117 -14.85 0.07 -15.71
CA GLN A 117 -14.58 1.19 -16.61
C GLN A 117 -13.12 1.61 -16.45
N PHE A 118 -12.29 1.16 -17.39
CA PHE A 118 -10.85 1.45 -17.42
C PHE A 118 -10.55 2.85 -17.98
N GLU A 119 -9.28 3.28 -17.78
CA GLU A 119 -8.76 4.57 -18.27
C GLU A 119 -9.64 5.75 -17.87
N THR A 120 -10.23 5.65 -16.66
CA THR A 120 -11.18 6.62 -16.13
C THR A 120 -10.82 6.96 -14.70
N THR A 121 -10.60 8.26 -14.44
CA THR A 121 -10.24 8.77 -13.11
C THR A 121 -11.44 9.47 -12.47
N VAL A 122 -11.80 9.09 -11.26
CA VAL A 122 -12.78 9.84 -10.47
C VAL A 122 -12.14 11.14 -9.98
N LYS A 123 -12.82 12.26 -10.28
CA LYS A 123 -12.38 13.62 -9.89
C LYS A 123 -13.08 14.10 -8.63
N SER A 124 -14.37 13.82 -8.52
CA SER A 124 -15.15 14.20 -7.35
C SER A 124 -16.22 13.17 -7.03
N ALA A 125 -16.65 13.16 -5.78
CA ALA A 125 -17.78 12.39 -5.29
C ALA A 125 -18.50 13.23 -4.23
N HIS A 126 -19.69 13.73 -4.54
CA HIS A 126 -20.44 14.60 -3.65
C HIS A 126 -21.71 13.88 -3.21
N PHE A 127 -21.95 13.87 -1.91
CA PHE A 127 -23.17 13.32 -1.33
C PHE A 127 -24.32 14.32 -1.48
N ASP A 128 -25.40 13.88 -2.11
CA ASP A 128 -26.64 14.66 -2.24
C ASP A 128 -27.59 14.27 -1.12
N GLU A 129 -27.84 15.18 -0.20
CA GLU A 129 -28.70 14.94 0.96
C GLU A 129 -30.18 14.79 0.60
N ALA A 130 -30.64 15.39 -0.48
CA ALA A 130 -32.02 15.28 -0.91
C ALA A 130 -32.36 13.88 -1.44
N THR A 131 -31.42 13.26 -2.15
CA THR A 131 -31.56 11.91 -2.69
C THR A 131 -30.89 10.85 -1.84
N GLN A 132 -30.06 11.24 -0.87
CA GLN A 132 -29.18 10.37 -0.05
C GLN A 132 -28.28 9.48 -0.90
N ARG A 133 -27.75 10.03 -2.01
CA ARG A 133 -26.91 9.31 -2.97
C ARG A 133 -25.66 10.11 -3.32
N TRP A 134 -24.67 9.42 -3.80
CA TRP A 134 -23.42 10.01 -4.28
C TRP A 134 -23.51 10.38 -5.74
N GLN A 135 -23.04 11.58 -6.09
CA GLN A 135 -22.80 12.03 -7.46
C GLN A 135 -21.29 11.94 -7.74
N VAL A 136 -20.88 10.90 -8.48
CA VAL A 136 -19.48 10.63 -8.81
C VAL A 136 -19.16 11.15 -10.18
N THR A 137 -18.22 12.12 -10.27
CA THR A 137 -17.80 12.73 -11.55
C THR A 137 -16.44 12.20 -11.98
N THR A 138 -16.35 11.78 -13.23
CA THR A 138 -15.11 11.27 -13.84
C THR A 138 -14.37 12.37 -14.59
N ASP A 139 -13.10 12.08 -14.95
CA ASP A 139 -12.29 12.95 -15.82
C ASP A 139 -12.81 13.05 -17.27
N LYS A 140 -13.74 12.17 -17.64
CA LYS A 140 -14.45 12.19 -18.94
C LYS A 140 -15.74 13.01 -18.90
N GLY A 141 -16.05 13.62 -17.77
CA GLY A 141 -17.27 14.43 -17.57
C GLY A 141 -18.53 13.60 -17.34
N GLU A 142 -18.42 12.27 -17.23
CA GLU A 142 -19.56 11.43 -16.85
C GLU A 142 -19.90 11.66 -15.38
N VAL A 143 -21.22 11.71 -15.07
CA VAL A 143 -21.74 11.73 -13.71
C VAL A 143 -22.45 10.39 -13.44
N ILE A 144 -22.03 9.71 -12.38
CA ILE A 144 -22.58 8.43 -11.95
C ILE A 144 -23.30 8.64 -10.61
N ASP A 145 -24.59 8.35 -10.62
CA ASP A 145 -25.44 8.36 -9.41
C ASP A 145 -25.36 7.00 -8.73
N THR A 146 -24.98 6.95 -7.44
CA THR A 146 -24.85 5.68 -6.71
C THR A 146 -25.29 5.80 -5.25
N GLN A 147 -25.88 4.72 -4.70
CA GLN A 147 -26.22 4.64 -3.27
C GLN A 147 -24.97 4.39 -2.42
N PHE A 148 -24.14 3.44 -2.81
CA PHE A 148 -22.92 3.07 -2.08
C PHE A 148 -21.68 3.48 -2.86
N LEU A 149 -20.78 4.19 -2.20
CA LEU A 149 -19.46 4.56 -2.73
C LEU A 149 -18.39 3.79 -1.97
N ILE A 150 -17.67 2.91 -2.66
CA ILE A 150 -16.60 2.10 -2.05
C ILE A 150 -15.25 2.49 -2.64
N THR A 151 -14.34 2.99 -1.81
CA THR A 151 -13.01 3.39 -2.26
C THR A 151 -11.98 2.28 -2.02
N CYS A 152 -11.52 1.68 -3.11
CA CYS A 152 -10.46 0.66 -3.14
C CYS A 152 -9.18 1.22 -3.80
N CYS A 153 -8.85 2.49 -3.51
CA CYS A 153 -7.77 3.23 -4.18
C CYS A 153 -6.37 2.80 -3.76
N GLY A 154 -6.24 1.99 -2.70
CA GLY A 154 -4.96 1.56 -2.13
C GLY A 154 -4.21 2.68 -1.40
N MET A 155 -3.44 2.32 -0.37
CA MET A 155 -2.73 3.27 0.48
C MET A 155 -1.43 3.83 -0.14
N LEU A 156 -0.88 3.19 -1.16
CA LEU A 156 0.38 3.54 -1.83
C LEU A 156 0.13 3.81 -3.33
N SER A 157 -0.83 4.68 -3.65
CA SER A 157 -1.19 5.01 -5.04
C SER A 157 -0.96 6.47 -5.41
N ALA A 158 -0.70 7.34 -4.43
CA ALA A 158 -0.41 8.76 -4.61
C ALA A 158 1.11 9.02 -4.55
N PRO A 159 1.83 9.11 -5.69
CA PRO A 159 3.25 9.42 -5.69
C PRO A 159 3.53 10.73 -4.97
N HIS A 160 4.62 10.74 -4.18
CA HIS A 160 5.04 11.89 -3.40
C HIS A 160 6.41 12.38 -3.88
N VAL A 161 6.64 13.69 -3.71
CA VAL A 161 7.85 14.44 -4.06
C VAL A 161 8.01 14.70 -5.56
N SER A 162 7.91 15.96 -5.88
CA SER A 162 8.50 16.59 -7.06
C SER A 162 9.68 17.45 -6.60
N PHE A 163 10.71 17.57 -7.43
CA PHE A 163 11.82 18.49 -7.19
C PHE A 163 11.69 19.72 -8.08
N PRO A 164 12.03 20.91 -7.58
CA PRO A 164 12.10 22.10 -8.41
C PRO A 164 12.96 21.83 -9.65
N GLY A 165 12.52 22.29 -10.83
CA GLY A 165 13.25 22.18 -12.08
C GLY A 165 13.22 20.80 -12.75
N GLN A 166 12.52 19.81 -12.21
CA GLN A 166 12.50 18.45 -12.78
C GLN A 166 12.00 18.39 -14.23
N GLU A 167 11.16 19.34 -14.62
CA GLU A 167 10.63 19.50 -15.99
C GLU A 167 11.69 19.99 -16.99
N THR A 168 12.82 20.52 -16.52
CA THR A 168 13.92 21.02 -17.35
C THR A 168 14.94 19.94 -17.70
N PHE A 169 14.91 18.80 -17.02
CA PHE A 169 15.88 17.73 -17.23
C PHE A 169 15.85 17.19 -18.66
N LYS A 170 17.01 17.23 -19.31
CA LYS A 170 17.16 16.79 -20.72
C LYS A 170 17.21 15.28 -20.88
N GLY A 171 17.55 14.53 -19.83
CA GLY A 171 17.55 13.07 -19.83
C GLY A 171 16.16 12.49 -19.59
N LYS A 172 16.11 11.21 -19.19
CA LYS A 172 14.86 10.53 -18.87
C LYS A 172 14.64 10.55 -17.35
N LEU A 173 13.48 11.06 -16.91
CA LEU A 173 13.08 11.06 -15.50
C LEU A 173 11.89 10.12 -15.30
N PHE A 174 12.03 9.17 -14.39
CA PHE A 174 10.98 8.20 -14.04
C PHE A 174 10.68 8.24 -12.56
N HIS A 175 9.38 8.18 -12.23
CA HIS A 175 8.95 7.86 -10.87
C HIS A 175 8.53 6.39 -10.82
N THR A 176 9.02 5.64 -9.82
CA THR A 176 8.77 4.19 -9.71
C THR A 176 7.29 3.83 -9.68
N ALA A 177 6.44 4.67 -9.08
CA ALA A 177 4.98 4.51 -9.06
C ALA A 177 4.26 4.75 -10.39
N ARG A 178 4.97 5.18 -11.43
CA ARG A 178 4.45 5.48 -12.78
C ARG A 178 5.43 5.02 -13.83
N TRP A 179 5.98 3.83 -13.64
CA TRP A 179 6.98 3.25 -14.54
C TRP A 179 6.35 2.96 -15.91
N PRO A 180 7.02 3.30 -17.02
CA PRO A 180 6.51 3.01 -18.36
C PRO A 180 6.30 1.52 -18.62
N LYS A 181 5.37 1.18 -19.50
CA LYS A 181 5.06 -0.21 -19.84
C LYS A 181 6.05 -0.84 -20.82
N GLY A 182 6.80 -0.04 -21.55
CA GLY A 182 7.80 -0.51 -22.51
C GLY A 182 9.17 -0.74 -21.89
N PRO A 183 10.09 -1.37 -22.62
CA PRO A 183 11.47 -1.53 -22.18
C PRO A 183 12.15 -0.17 -22.07
N ILE A 184 12.97 -0.01 -21.03
CA ILE A 184 13.80 1.17 -20.80
C ILE A 184 15.25 0.75 -20.93
N GLU A 185 15.97 1.41 -21.83
CA GLU A 185 17.40 1.20 -22.01
C GLU A 185 18.17 1.87 -20.87
N LEU A 186 18.78 1.07 -20.01
CA LEU A 186 19.62 1.50 -18.89
C LEU A 186 21.08 1.08 -19.06
N ALA A 187 21.37 0.12 -19.95
CA ALA A 187 22.71 -0.42 -20.16
C ALA A 187 23.71 0.69 -20.52
N GLY A 188 24.82 0.73 -19.79
CA GLY A 188 25.89 1.71 -20.00
C GLY A 188 25.56 3.17 -19.65
N LYS A 189 24.35 3.47 -19.15
CA LYS A 189 23.91 4.84 -18.79
C LYS A 189 24.44 5.28 -17.43
N ARG A 190 24.54 6.62 -17.25
CA ARG A 190 24.71 7.26 -15.94
C ARG A 190 23.33 7.40 -15.31
N VAL A 191 23.09 6.69 -14.21
CA VAL A 191 21.77 6.62 -13.56
C VAL A 191 21.85 7.18 -12.14
N GLY A 192 20.96 8.10 -11.82
CA GLY A 192 20.72 8.59 -10.45
C GLY A 192 19.47 7.95 -9.87
N VAL A 193 19.58 7.33 -8.69
CA VAL A 193 18.42 6.81 -7.94
C VAL A 193 18.25 7.63 -6.67
N VAL A 194 17.08 8.25 -6.51
CA VAL A 194 16.75 9.03 -5.32
C VAL A 194 15.88 8.20 -4.38
N GLY A 195 16.45 7.84 -3.22
CA GLY A 195 15.79 7.04 -2.20
C GLY A 195 16.24 5.56 -2.17
N ASN A 196 16.29 5.03 -0.96
CA ASN A 196 16.68 3.64 -0.63
C ASN A 196 15.66 2.95 0.29
N GLY A 197 14.38 3.33 0.21
CA GLY A 197 13.29 2.53 0.78
C GLY A 197 13.09 1.22 0.01
N ALA A 198 12.07 0.43 0.33
CA ALA A 198 11.83 -0.89 -0.29
C ALA A 198 11.93 -0.85 -1.83
N THR A 199 11.29 0.15 -2.46
CA THR A 199 11.33 0.35 -3.91
C THR A 199 12.75 0.66 -4.41
N GLY A 200 13.47 1.58 -3.73
CA GLY A 200 14.85 1.93 -4.09
C GLY A 200 15.79 0.74 -3.99
N ILE A 201 15.68 -0.06 -2.94
CA ILE A 201 16.45 -1.30 -2.74
C ILE A 201 16.24 -2.24 -3.93
N GLN A 202 14.98 -2.48 -4.32
CA GLN A 202 14.65 -3.37 -5.43
C GLN A 202 15.19 -2.87 -6.78
N VAL A 203 15.12 -1.56 -7.04
CA VAL A 203 15.69 -0.95 -8.25
C VAL A 203 17.21 -1.06 -8.25
N ILE A 204 17.88 -0.61 -7.17
CA ILE A 204 19.35 -0.55 -7.07
C ILE A 204 19.96 -1.93 -7.31
N GLN A 205 19.51 -2.96 -6.59
CA GLN A 205 20.04 -4.31 -6.73
C GLN A 205 19.79 -4.91 -8.12
N SER A 206 18.75 -4.46 -8.82
CA SER A 206 18.38 -4.97 -10.13
C SER A 206 19.23 -4.36 -11.26
N ILE A 207 19.56 -3.06 -11.15
CA ILE A 207 20.22 -2.32 -12.25
C ILE A 207 21.72 -2.12 -12.06
N ALA A 208 22.26 -2.32 -10.85
CA ALA A 208 23.67 -2.03 -10.52
C ALA A 208 24.67 -2.74 -11.42
N GLY A 209 24.32 -3.92 -11.94
CA GLY A 209 25.17 -4.70 -12.85
C GLY A 209 25.06 -4.32 -14.33
N GLU A 210 24.03 -3.54 -14.70
CA GLU A 210 23.70 -3.22 -16.08
C GLU A 210 24.15 -1.81 -16.47
N VAL A 211 23.99 -0.84 -15.55
CA VAL A 211 24.27 0.57 -15.80
C VAL A 211 25.77 0.86 -15.85
N GLY A 212 26.16 1.88 -16.63
CA GLY A 212 27.56 2.31 -16.71
C GLY A 212 28.03 2.96 -15.41
N HIS A 213 27.20 3.81 -14.79
CA HIS A 213 27.44 4.43 -13.50
C HIS A 213 26.14 4.62 -12.73
N LEU A 214 26.13 4.29 -11.45
CA LEU A 214 24.99 4.42 -10.56
C LEU A 214 25.33 5.31 -9.35
N LYS A 215 24.62 6.41 -9.19
CA LYS A 215 24.66 7.20 -7.94
C LYS A 215 23.36 7.05 -7.18
N VAL A 216 23.46 6.67 -5.91
CA VAL A 216 22.32 6.46 -5.03
C VAL A 216 22.27 7.57 -3.98
N PHE A 217 21.20 8.37 -3.99
CA PHE A 217 20.99 9.47 -3.06
C PHE A 217 20.27 8.95 -1.82
N ILE A 218 20.99 8.87 -0.69
CA ILE A 218 20.51 8.28 0.56
C ILE A 218 20.41 9.36 1.64
N ARG A 219 19.20 9.53 2.21
CA ARG A 219 18.98 10.39 3.38
C ARG A 219 19.10 9.61 4.69
N THR A 220 18.50 8.44 4.74
CA THR A 220 18.47 7.55 5.91
C THR A 220 18.70 6.13 5.45
N PRO A 221 19.70 5.41 5.97
CA PRO A 221 19.90 3.99 5.68
C PRO A 221 18.71 3.14 6.12
N GLN A 222 18.58 1.93 5.57
CA GLN A 222 17.50 1.00 5.89
C GLN A 222 18.04 -0.30 6.48
N TYR A 223 17.34 -0.84 7.49
CA TYR A 223 17.50 -2.25 7.85
C TYR A 223 16.89 -3.12 6.77
N ILE A 224 17.52 -4.25 6.53
CA ILE A 224 17.14 -5.22 5.49
C ILE A 224 17.22 -6.64 6.02
N ILE A 225 16.51 -7.55 5.37
CA ILE A 225 16.64 -8.99 5.58
C ILE A 225 16.96 -9.65 4.23
N PRO A 226 17.95 -10.56 4.17
CA PRO A 226 18.22 -11.32 2.95
C PRO A 226 17.01 -12.13 2.52
N MET A 227 16.63 -12.01 1.24
CA MET A 227 15.55 -12.79 0.64
C MET A 227 16.06 -14.16 0.20
N LYS A 228 15.46 -15.26 0.66
CA LYS A 228 15.64 -16.58 0.07
C LYS A 228 14.49 -16.90 -0.86
N ASN A 229 14.70 -16.71 -2.13
CA ASN A 229 13.67 -16.84 -3.17
C ASN A 229 13.94 -18.03 -4.10
N PRO A 230 13.73 -19.28 -3.63
CA PRO A 230 13.85 -20.44 -4.50
C PRO A 230 12.78 -20.42 -5.60
N LYS A 231 13.14 -20.95 -6.76
CA LYS A 231 12.17 -21.30 -7.79
C LYS A 231 11.34 -22.46 -7.30
N TRP A 232 10.05 -22.41 -7.58
CA TRP A 232 9.09 -23.46 -7.23
C TRP A 232 8.74 -24.31 -8.44
N ASP A 233 8.63 -25.60 -8.19
CA ASP A 233 8.18 -26.61 -9.16
C ASP A 233 6.76 -27.10 -8.88
N ALA A 234 6.34 -28.16 -9.57
CA ALA A 234 5.01 -28.74 -9.39
C ALA A 234 4.81 -29.35 -7.98
N SER A 235 5.87 -29.88 -7.36
CA SER A 235 5.79 -30.48 -6.02
C SER A 235 5.65 -29.41 -4.93
N ASP A 236 6.34 -28.27 -5.08
CA ASP A 236 6.18 -27.10 -4.21
C ASP A 236 4.74 -26.56 -4.31
N ALA A 237 4.23 -26.47 -5.56
CA ALA A 237 2.86 -26.02 -5.80
C ALA A 237 1.83 -26.95 -5.14
N GLU A 238 1.99 -28.26 -5.24
CA GLU A 238 1.13 -29.24 -4.59
C GLU A 238 1.20 -29.08 -3.05
N ALA A 239 2.40 -28.94 -2.51
CA ALA A 239 2.63 -28.80 -1.07
C ALA A 239 1.90 -27.58 -0.49
N TYR A 240 2.03 -26.37 -1.08
CA TYR A 240 1.31 -25.21 -0.53
C TYR A 240 -0.19 -25.23 -0.84
N LYS A 241 -0.62 -25.80 -1.98
CA LYS A 241 -2.05 -25.91 -2.32
C LYS A 241 -2.79 -26.87 -1.36
N SER A 242 -2.12 -27.89 -0.84
CA SER A 242 -2.67 -28.78 0.18
C SER A 242 -2.97 -28.06 1.49
N LYS A 243 -2.30 -26.95 1.77
CA LYS A 243 -2.48 -26.12 2.97
C LYS A 243 -3.69 -25.16 2.90
N PHE A 244 -4.47 -25.14 1.81
CA PHE A 244 -5.54 -24.15 1.62
C PHE A 244 -6.43 -23.97 2.86
N LYS A 245 -6.99 -25.08 3.36
CA LYS A 245 -7.85 -25.05 4.55
C LYS A 245 -7.11 -24.50 5.79
N PHE A 246 -5.89 -24.95 6.03
CA PHE A 246 -5.06 -24.45 7.12
C PHE A 246 -4.82 -22.95 7.01
N LEU A 247 -4.47 -22.44 5.82
CA LEU A 247 -4.23 -21.00 5.59
C LEU A 247 -5.50 -20.19 5.80
N THR A 248 -6.64 -20.66 5.30
CA THR A 248 -7.94 -19.99 5.47
C THR A 248 -8.33 -19.85 6.94
N GLU A 249 -7.99 -20.83 7.77
CA GLU A 249 -8.27 -20.80 9.21
C GLU A 249 -7.21 -20.05 10.02
N ARG A 250 -5.94 -20.07 9.57
CA ARG A 250 -4.78 -19.55 10.30
C ARG A 250 -4.57 -18.05 10.07
N LEU A 251 -4.50 -17.60 8.81
CA LEU A 251 -4.11 -16.23 8.48
C LEU A 251 -4.97 -15.15 9.17
N PRO A 252 -6.31 -15.30 9.24
CA PRO A 252 -7.15 -14.31 9.89
C PRO A 252 -6.94 -14.15 11.41
N LYS A 253 -6.25 -15.10 12.05
CA LYS A 253 -6.05 -15.16 13.51
C LYS A 253 -4.67 -14.72 13.96
N THR A 254 -3.69 -14.67 13.06
CA THR A 254 -2.32 -14.28 13.39
C THR A 254 -2.20 -12.77 13.56
N PHE A 255 -1.13 -12.32 14.20
CA PHE A 255 -0.91 -10.89 14.45
C PHE A 255 -0.78 -10.08 13.16
N THR A 256 -0.11 -10.62 12.14
CA THR A 256 0.18 -9.92 10.89
C THR A 256 -0.52 -10.48 9.65
N GLY A 257 -1.39 -11.49 9.80
CA GLY A 257 -2.09 -12.12 8.67
C GLY A 257 -1.20 -12.99 7.78
N PHE A 258 -0.01 -13.39 8.25
CA PHE A 258 0.87 -14.37 7.63
C PHE A 258 0.65 -15.77 8.20
N GLU A 259 1.22 -16.81 7.57
CA GLU A 259 1.18 -18.19 8.05
C GLU A 259 1.88 -18.35 9.41
N PHE A 260 2.94 -17.60 9.64
CA PHE A 260 3.73 -17.56 10.87
C PHE A 260 3.23 -16.47 11.84
N ASP A 261 3.51 -16.67 13.13
CA ASP A 261 3.13 -15.77 14.22
C ASP A 261 4.20 -15.80 15.33
N PHE A 262 4.04 -15.02 16.37
CA PHE A 262 4.90 -15.05 17.55
C PHE A 262 4.62 -16.31 18.37
N GLU A 263 5.61 -17.20 18.46
CA GLU A 263 5.47 -18.50 19.15
C GLU A 263 6.06 -18.49 20.57
N HIS A 264 6.92 -17.50 20.86
CA HIS A 264 7.65 -17.42 22.12
C HIS A 264 7.58 -16.00 22.68
N ALA A 265 7.45 -15.89 24.02
CA ALA A 265 7.74 -14.65 24.72
C ALA A 265 9.24 -14.56 25.02
N TRP A 266 9.80 -13.36 24.94
CA TRP A 266 11.24 -13.13 25.19
C TRP A 266 11.68 -13.64 26.56
N ALA A 267 10.87 -13.40 27.60
CA ALA A 267 11.18 -13.76 28.98
C ALA A 267 11.25 -15.28 29.24
N ASP A 268 10.57 -16.08 28.39
CA ASP A 268 10.46 -17.53 28.59
C ASP A 268 11.72 -18.30 28.13
N LEU A 269 12.61 -17.62 27.40
CA LEU A 269 13.76 -18.24 26.78
C LEU A 269 15.08 -17.79 27.42
N THR A 270 16.07 -18.68 27.46
CA THR A 270 17.44 -18.32 27.79
C THR A 270 18.10 -17.47 26.72
N PRO A 271 19.14 -16.69 27.00
CA PRO A 271 19.84 -15.89 25.99
C PRO A 271 20.31 -16.71 24.77
N GLN A 272 20.74 -17.96 24.99
CA GLN A 272 21.14 -18.84 23.87
C GLN A 272 19.94 -19.23 22.99
N GLN A 273 18.79 -19.54 23.58
CA GLN A 273 17.57 -19.88 22.85
C GLN A 273 17.04 -18.67 22.08
N ARG A 274 17.02 -17.48 22.68
CA ARG A 274 16.66 -16.22 22.02
C ARG A 274 17.53 -15.99 20.78
N ARG A 275 18.85 -16.15 20.94
CA ARG A 275 19.80 -16.03 19.84
C ARG A 275 19.50 -17.04 18.72
N GLN A 276 19.16 -18.29 19.07
CA GLN A 276 18.81 -19.31 18.07
C GLN A 276 17.54 -18.93 17.31
N VAL A 277 16.47 -18.48 17.98
CA VAL A 277 15.23 -18.04 17.32
C VAL A 277 15.51 -16.91 16.31
N VAL A 278 16.29 -15.89 16.72
CA VAL A 278 16.63 -14.75 15.85
C VAL A 278 17.48 -15.22 14.66
N GLU A 279 18.44 -16.14 14.87
CA GLU A 279 19.29 -16.71 13.81
C GLU A 279 18.47 -17.55 12.83
N ASP A 280 17.55 -18.38 13.32
CA ASP A 280 16.67 -19.21 12.49
C ASP A 280 15.74 -18.33 11.64
N CYS A 281 15.15 -17.29 12.22
CA CYS A 281 14.32 -16.32 11.50
C CYS A 281 15.11 -15.55 10.44
N TRP A 282 16.36 -15.14 10.74
CA TRP A 282 17.25 -14.53 9.76
C TRP A 282 17.56 -15.48 8.59
N ASN A 283 17.86 -16.73 8.93
CA ASN A 283 18.22 -17.76 7.97
C ASN A 283 17.03 -18.28 7.14
N ASP A 284 15.80 -18.07 7.58
CA ASP A 284 14.62 -18.39 6.78
C ASP A 284 14.54 -17.54 5.48
N GLY A 285 15.01 -16.31 5.55
CA GLY A 285 15.06 -15.41 4.39
C GLY A 285 13.67 -14.89 3.97
N SER A 286 12.79 -14.71 4.95
CA SER A 286 11.46 -14.07 4.82
C SER A 286 11.29 -12.96 5.85
N LEU A 287 10.07 -12.47 6.01
CA LEU A 287 9.74 -11.47 7.03
C LEU A 287 9.69 -12.02 8.48
N LYS A 288 9.93 -13.32 8.71
CA LYS A 288 9.83 -13.94 10.04
C LYS A 288 10.62 -13.21 11.12
N LEU A 289 11.85 -12.77 10.81
CA LEU A 289 12.63 -12.04 11.81
C LEU A 289 11.91 -10.78 12.30
N TRP A 290 11.21 -10.09 11.41
CA TRP A 290 10.53 -8.85 11.74
C TRP A 290 9.17 -9.10 12.43
N VAL A 291 8.35 -10.02 11.90
CA VAL A 291 6.95 -10.12 12.28
C VAL A 291 6.56 -11.48 12.89
N SER A 292 7.55 -12.25 13.36
CA SER A 292 7.31 -13.57 13.99
C SER A 292 8.42 -14.01 14.96
N SER A 293 9.50 -13.24 15.13
CA SER A 293 10.54 -13.60 16.11
C SER A 293 10.05 -13.42 17.54
N PHE A 294 9.82 -12.19 17.94
CA PHE A 294 9.32 -11.82 19.27
C PHE A 294 8.41 -10.60 19.16
N ALA A 295 7.25 -10.65 19.81
CA ALA A 295 6.32 -9.52 19.84
C ALA A 295 6.95 -8.29 20.54
N GLU A 296 7.77 -8.52 21.55
CA GLU A 296 8.47 -7.50 22.32
C GLU A 296 9.41 -6.64 21.47
N LEU A 297 9.78 -7.09 20.27
CA LEU A 297 10.51 -6.27 19.28
C LEU A 297 9.81 -4.92 19.02
N PHE A 298 8.48 -4.90 19.10
CA PHE A 298 7.69 -3.69 18.85
C PHE A 298 7.39 -2.87 20.09
N PHE A 299 7.53 -3.44 21.30
CA PHE A 299 7.03 -2.85 22.54
C PHE A 299 8.11 -2.60 23.59
N ASP A 300 9.24 -3.33 23.56
CA ASP A 300 10.31 -3.27 24.56
C ASP A 300 11.61 -2.74 23.96
N GLU A 301 12.14 -1.64 24.52
CA GLU A 301 13.36 -1.00 24.01
C GLU A 301 14.60 -1.87 24.17
N ALA A 302 14.70 -2.66 25.25
CA ALA A 302 15.88 -3.50 25.50
C ALA A 302 15.90 -4.69 24.54
N VAL A 303 14.75 -5.34 24.33
CA VAL A 303 14.60 -6.42 23.34
C VAL A 303 14.87 -5.91 21.94
N ASN A 304 14.29 -4.75 21.58
CA ASN A 304 14.53 -4.12 20.28
C ASN A 304 16.02 -3.83 20.08
N ALA A 305 16.72 -3.30 21.10
CA ALA A 305 18.14 -2.98 21.01
C ALA A 305 18.99 -4.23 20.77
N GLU A 306 18.69 -5.36 21.43
CA GLU A 306 19.43 -6.62 21.26
C GLU A 306 19.25 -7.19 19.85
N ILE A 307 18.02 -7.24 19.33
CA ILE A 307 17.74 -7.70 17.96
C ILE A 307 18.32 -6.72 16.92
N THR A 308 18.25 -5.42 17.19
CA THR A 308 18.85 -4.38 16.34
C THR A 308 20.35 -4.60 16.18
N GLU A 309 21.07 -4.87 17.27
CA GLU A 309 22.52 -5.09 17.19
C GLU A 309 22.86 -6.41 16.49
N PHE A 310 22.04 -7.44 16.65
CA PHE A 310 22.16 -8.65 15.84
C PHE A 310 22.09 -8.34 14.33
N VAL A 311 21.07 -7.60 13.89
CA VAL A 311 20.90 -7.24 12.47
C VAL A 311 22.06 -6.38 11.97
N ARG A 312 22.52 -5.40 12.77
CA ARG A 312 23.69 -4.59 12.44
C ARG A 312 24.94 -5.43 12.26
N ALA A 313 25.17 -6.41 13.15
CA ALA A 313 26.29 -7.33 13.04
C ALA A 313 26.23 -8.13 11.72
N LYS A 314 25.07 -8.68 11.37
CA LYS A 314 24.86 -9.38 10.10
C LYS A 314 25.10 -8.49 8.87
N MET A 315 24.67 -7.22 8.91
CA MET A 315 24.95 -6.27 7.84
C MET A 315 26.46 -5.96 7.73
N ARG A 316 27.17 -5.76 8.86
CA ARG A 316 28.63 -5.52 8.87
C ARG A 316 29.41 -6.70 8.27
N GLU A 317 29.01 -7.95 8.59
CA GLU A 317 29.63 -9.14 8.02
C GLU A 317 29.61 -9.16 6.48
N ARG A 318 28.54 -8.61 5.88
CA ARG A 318 28.36 -8.54 4.41
C ARG A 318 29.05 -7.32 3.78
N ILE A 319 29.00 -6.15 4.42
CA ILE A 319 29.55 -4.91 3.86
C ILE A 319 31.07 -4.88 3.93
N LYS A 320 31.68 -5.26 5.06
CA LYS A 320 33.12 -5.30 5.37
C LYS A 320 33.86 -3.95 5.33
N ASP A 321 33.56 -3.07 4.37
CA ASP A 321 34.15 -1.73 4.26
C ASP A 321 33.58 -0.81 5.35
N PRO A 322 34.41 -0.24 6.26
CA PRO A 322 33.93 0.63 7.33
C PRO A 322 33.18 1.86 6.83
N LYS A 323 33.62 2.48 5.73
CA LYS A 323 32.97 3.67 5.17
C LYS A 323 31.59 3.33 4.64
N LEU A 324 31.42 2.20 3.96
CA LEU A 324 30.11 1.74 3.52
C LEU A 324 29.21 1.35 4.71
N CYS A 325 29.79 0.78 5.78
CA CYS A 325 29.03 0.50 7.02
C CYS A 325 28.42 1.77 7.60
N GLU A 326 29.16 2.87 7.68
CA GLU A 326 28.67 4.16 8.17
C GLU A 326 27.53 4.72 7.31
N GLN A 327 27.56 4.48 6.00
CA GLN A 327 26.57 4.99 5.05
C GLN A 327 25.33 4.11 4.89
N LEU A 328 25.42 2.80 5.14
CA LEU A 328 24.37 1.82 4.84
C LEU A 328 23.72 1.20 6.07
N ILE A 329 24.34 1.28 7.25
CA ILE A 329 23.77 0.70 8.48
C ILE A 329 23.07 1.79 9.29
N PRO A 330 21.76 1.63 9.59
CA PRO A 330 21.03 2.59 10.42
C PRO A 330 21.59 2.65 11.85
N THR A 331 21.71 3.88 12.41
CA THR A 331 22.17 4.09 13.79
C THR A 331 21.17 4.85 14.65
N ASN A 332 20.16 5.48 14.02
CA ASN A 332 19.26 6.44 14.65
C ASN A 332 17.83 5.92 14.93
N TYR A 333 17.56 4.65 14.63
CA TYR A 333 16.29 3.99 14.95
C TYR A 333 16.50 2.47 15.14
N GLY A 334 15.54 1.82 15.80
CA GLY A 334 15.58 0.38 16.07
C GLY A 334 15.06 -0.46 14.90
N PHE A 335 15.55 -1.68 14.75
CA PHE A 335 15.08 -2.64 13.76
C PHE A 335 13.56 -2.86 13.91
N GLY A 336 12.85 -2.92 12.77
CA GLY A 336 11.42 -3.19 12.73
C GLY A 336 10.50 -1.99 13.02
N THR A 337 11.04 -0.84 13.47
CA THR A 337 10.24 0.38 13.69
C THR A 337 9.93 1.16 12.40
N HIS A 338 10.61 0.82 11.33
CA HIS A 338 10.30 1.19 9.93
C HIS A 338 10.07 -0.08 9.11
N ARG A 339 9.48 0.05 7.91
CA ARG A 339 9.36 -1.08 6.99
C ARG A 339 10.73 -1.72 6.76
N VAL A 340 10.81 -3.04 6.99
CA VAL A 340 12.00 -3.84 6.72
C VAL A 340 11.83 -4.53 5.35
N PRO A 341 12.56 -4.10 4.32
CA PRO A 341 12.51 -4.76 3.01
C PRO A 341 13.28 -6.08 3.00
N LEU A 342 12.80 -7.04 2.22
CA LEU A 342 13.59 -8.17 1.78
C LEU A 342 14.47 -7.74 0.59
N GLU A 343 15.71 -8.25 0.54
CA GLU A 343 16.67 -7.88 -0.51
C GLU A 343 17.49 -9.07 -1.03
N SER A 344 18.01 -8.92 -2.23
CA SER A 344 18.87 -9.90 -2.89
C SER A 344 20.09 -9.19 -3.48
N ASN A 345 21.22 -9.21 -2.78
CA ASN A 345 22.47 -8.56 -3.18
C ASN A 345 22.44 -7.00 -3.18
N PHE A 346 21.56 -6.38 -2.39
CA PHE A 346 21.54 -4.91 -2.27
C PHE A 346 22.82 -4.36 -1.69
N LEU A 347 23.35 -4.95 -0.61
CA LEU A 347 24.61 -4.49 0.01
C LEU A 347 25.80 -4.75 -0.92
N GLU A 348 25.82 -5.88 -1.60
CA GLU A 348 26.87 -6.25 -2.55
C GLU A 348 26.92 -5.34 -3.78
N ALA A 349 25.79 -4.70 -4.13
CA ALA A 349 25.75 -3.71 -5.21
C ALA A 349 26.73 -2.55 -4.96
N PHE A 350 26.93 -2.14 -3.70
CA PHE A 350 27.83 -1.04 -3.34
C PHE A 350 29.32 -1.40 -3.31
N HIS A 351 29.67 -2.68 -3.44
CA HIS A 351 31.07 -3.09 -3.66
C HIS A 351 31.50 -2.97 -5.13
N ARG A 352 30.57 -2.67 -6.04
CA ARG A 352 30.87 -2.51 -7.46
C ARG A 352 31.53 -1.15 -7.72
N PRO A 353 32.56 -1.07 -8.57
CA PRO A 353 33.29 0.20 -8.83
C PRO A 353 32.44 1.25 -9.55
N ASN A 354 31.33 0.85 -10.16
CA ASN A 354 30.38 1.75 -10.85
C ASN A 354 29.24 2.25 -9.96
N VAL A 355 29.19 1.91 -8.66
CA VAL A 355 28.13 2.31 -7.75
C VAL A 355 28.68 3.23 -6.65
N GLU A 356 28.05 4.39 -6.49
CA GLU A 356 28.44 5.44 -5.54
C GLU A 356 27.25 5.87 -4.68
N ILE A 357 27.50 6.13 -3.39
CA ILE A 357 26.51 6.71 -2.47
C ILE A 357 26.73 8.22 -2.40
N VAL A 358 25.63 8.98 -2.53
CA VAL A 358 25.58 10.41 -2.23
C VAL A 358 24.69 10.59 -0.99
N SER A 359 25.29 10.94 0.15
CA SER A 359 24.53 11.26 1.35
C SER A 359 23.82 12.61 1.19
N VAL A 360 22.50 12.59 1.32
CA VAL A 360 21.67 13.82 1.27
C VAL A 360 21.05 14.15 2.63
N LYS A 361 21.64 13.62 3.71
CA LYS A 361 21.22 13.92 5.08
C LYS A 361 21.52 15.36 5.45
N ASP A 362 22.77 15.79 5.26
CA ASP A 362 23.25 17.12 5.63
C ASP A 362 23.46 18.02 4.40
N ASN A 363 23.37 17.46 3.19
CA ASN A 363 23.46 18.14 1.91
C ASN A 363 22.28 17.73 1.02
N PRO A 364 21.07 18.23 1.29
CA PRO A 364 19.85 17.80 0.61
C PRO A 364 19.87 18.14 -0.89
N ILE A 365 19.03 17.44 -1.67
CA ILE A 365 18.79 17.78 -3.06
C ILE A 365 18.06 19.13 -3.09
N ALA A 366 18.67 20.13 -3.76
CA ALA A 366 18.11 21.46 -3.93
C ALA A 366 17.13 21.52 -5.11
N CYS A 367 17.54 20.98 -6.27
CA CYS A 367 16.71 20.96 -7.48
C CYS A 367 17.22 19.90 -8.46
N ILE A 368 16.46 19.71 -9.54
CA ILE A 368 16.90 19.00 -10.74
C ILE A 368 17.22 20.06 -11.80
N THR A 369 18.40 19.94 -12.41
CA THR A 369 18.87 20.83 -13.49
C THR A 369 18.70 20.13 -14.85
N PRO A 370 18.90 20.84 -15.97
CA PRO A 370 18.91 20.21 -17.28
C PRO A 370 19.90 19.04 -17.45
N GLU A 371 20.97 19.01 -16.66
CA GLU A 371 22.03 18.01 -16.73
C GLU A 371 21.91 16.90 -15.67
N GLY A 372 21.18 17.15 -14.54
CA GLY A 372 21.15 16.18 -13.44
C GLY A 372 20.57 16.69 -12.13
N ILE A 373 21.10 16.21 -11.01
CA ILE A 373 20.64 16.54 -9.66
C ILE A 373 21.63 17.50 -9.01
N GLN A 374 21.17 18.65 -8.53
CA GLN A 374 21.97 19.59 -7.76
C GLN A 374 21.68 19.45 -6.27
N THR A 375 22.75 19.31 -5.48
CA THR A 375 22.71 19.34 -4.02
C THR A 375 22.86 20.76 -3.47
N ALA A 376 22.54 20.98 -2.18
CA ALA A 376 22.50 22.30 -1.56
C ALA A 376 23.85 23.04 -1.55
N ASP A 377 24.96 22.32 -1.59
CA ASP A 377 26.32 22.86 -1.74
C ASP A 377 26.64 23.36 -3.15
N GLY A 378 25.69 23.25 -4.09
CA GLY A 378 25.85 23.66 -5.48
C GLY A 378 26.43 22.58 -6.41
N THR A 379 26.81 21.42 -5.89
CA THR A 379 27.35 20.33 -6.71
C THR A 379 26.26 19.77 -7.63
N VAL A 380 26.57 19.69 -8.95
CA VAL A 380 25.70 19.07 -9.95
C VAL A 380 26.20 17.66 -10.26
N HIS A 381 25.33 16.69 -10.07
CA HIS A 381 25.57 15.29 -10.45
C HIS A 381 24.86 15.01 -11.78
N GLU A 382 25.63 14.78 -12.83
CA GLU A 382 25.10 14.60 -14.19
C GLU A 382 24.60 13.18 -14.42
N PHE A 383 23.46 13.07 -15.12
CA PHE A 383 22.80 11.80 -15.44
C PHE A 383 22.21 11.77 -16.85
N ASP A 384 22.08 10.57 -17.38
CA ASP A 384 21.27 10.26 -18.56
C ASP A 384 19.84 9.85 -18.16
N VAL A 385 19.72 9.26 -16.95
CA VAL A 385 18.44 8.82 -16.38
C VAL A 385 18.39 9.14 -14.89
N ILE A 386 17.26 9.67 -14.42
CA ILE A 386 16.96 9.85 -13.00
C ILE A 386 15.75 8.98 -12.64
N ILE A 387 15.87 8.19 -11.57
CA ILE A 387 14.82 7.35 -11.03
C ILE A 387 14.43 7.86 -9.64
N LEU A 388 13.20 8.34 -9.51
CA LEU A 388 12.64 8.79 -8.24
C LEU A 388 11.97 7.61 -7.52
N ALA A 389 12.62 7.09 -6.49
CA ALA A 389 12.10 6.09 -5.55
C ALA A 389 11.68 6.77 -4.23
N THR A 390 11.04 7.94 -4.33
CA THR A 390 10.76 8.86 -3.23
C THR A 390 9.51 8.51 -2.44
N GLY A 391 8.78 7.45 -2.85
CA GLY A 391 7.64 6.92 -2.12
C GLY A 391 6.32 7.63 -2.42
N PHE A 392 5.42 7.60 -1.42
CA PHE A 392 4.02 7.97 -1.58
C PHE A 392 3.54 8.87 -0.45
N ASP A 393 2.50 9.64 -0.71
CA ASP A 393 1.61 10.17 0.32
C ASP A 393 0.71 9.02 0.79
N ALA A 394 1.25 8.23 1.74
CA ALA A 394 0.65 6.99 2.17
C ALA A 394 -0.63 7.18 2.98
N GLY A 395 -1.56 6.26 2.83
CA GLY A 395 -2.82 6.21 3.57
C GLY A 395 -3.87 7.20 3.09
N THR A 396 -3.62 8.50 3.18
CA THR A 396 -4.60 9.55 2.85
C THR A 396 -4.54 10.02 1.41
N GLY A 397 -3.35 10.07 0.81
CA GLY A 397 -3.11 10.78 -0.46
C GLY A 397 -3.95 10.28 -1.64
N ALA A 398 -4.36 9.01 -1.65
CA ALA A 398 -5.23 8.47 -2.68
C ALA A 398 -6.62 9.12 -2.67
N LEU A 399 -7.22 9.27 -1.49
CA LEU A 399 -8.56 9.81 -1.31
C LEU A 399 -8.58 11.34 -1.33
N THR A 400 -7.57 11.98 -0.73
CA THR A 400 -7.50 13.46 -0.68
C THR A 400 -7.23 14.12 -2.03
N ARG A 401 -6.91 13.35 -3.07
CA ARG A 401 -6.82 13.82 -4.47
C ARG A 401 -8.17 13.80 -5.19
N ILE A 402 -9.18 13.14 -4.62
CA ILE A 402 -10.55 13.16 -5.08
C ILE A 402 -11.31 14.20 -4.24
N ASP A 403 -12.07 15.08 -4.88
CA ASP A 403 -12.92 16.03 -4.14
C ASP A 403 -14.14 15.28 -3.57
N ILE A 404 -13.94 14.62 -2.41
CA ILE A 404 -14.99 13.87 -1.71
C ILE A 404 -15.66 14.82 -0.73
N ARG A 405 -16.99 15.01 -0.90
CA ARG A 405 -17.80 15.87 -0.05
C ARG A 405 -18.97 15.09 0.54
N GLY A 406 -19.02 15.04 1.89
CA GLY A 406 -20.08 14.43 2.65
C GLY A 406 -21.23 15.39 2.97
N ARG A 407 -21.86 15.17 4.15
CA ARG A 407 -22.95 16.04 4.65
C ARG A 407 -22.50 17.49 4.77
N ASP A 408 -23.44 18.41 4.53
CA ASP A 408 -23.20 19.87 4.58
C ASP A 408 -22.01 20.32 3.70
N GLY A 409 -21.67 19.54 2.65
CA GLY A 409 -20.54 19.80 1.75
C GLY A 409 -19.16 19.66 2.40
N ARG A 410 -19.03 18.99 3.54
CA ARG A 410 -17.75 18.74 4.24
C ARG A 410 -16.75 18.07 3.32
N SER A 411 -15.53 18.59 3.28
CA SER A 411 -14.44 18.06 2.48
C SER A 411 -13.59 17.07 3.27
N LEU A 412 -13.49 15.82 2.78
CA LEU A 412 -12.64 14.79 3.39
C LEU A 412 -11.18 15.22 3.43
N LYS A 413 -10.71 15.92 2.42
CA LYS A 413 -9.35 16.47 2.36
C LYS A 413 -9.09 17.47 3.48
N GLU A 414 -10.05 18.36 3.77
CA GLU A 414 -9.91 19.35 4.83
C GLU A 414 -10.02 18.70 6.21
N ASP A 415 -10.94 17.76 6.39
CA ASP A 415 -11.09 17.01 7.64
C ASP A 415 -9.81 16.24 7.98
N TRP A 416 -9.28 15.46 7.03
CA TRP A 416 -8.05 14.70 7.22
C TRP A 416 -6.78 15.56 7.23
N GLY A 417 -6.85 16.77 6.70
CA GLY A 417 -5.80 17.77 6.85
C GLY A 417 -5.70 18.34 8.26
N ARG A 418 -6.79 18.30 9.04
CA ARG A 418 -6.83 18.71 10.45
C ARG A 418 -6.55 17.54 11.39
N ASP A 419 -7.24 16.42 11.17
CA ASP A 419 -7.11 15.21 11.97
C ASP A 419 -7.52 13.97 11.14
N ILE A 420 -6.64 12.97 11.06
CA ILE A 420 -6.90 11.76 10.28
C ILE A 420 -7.74 10.81 11.12
N ARG A 421 -9.02 10.70 10.77
CA ARG A 421 -10.02 9.94 11.53
C ARG A 421 -10.79 9.00 10.62
N THR A 422 -11.06 7.80 11.13
CA THR A 422 -11.94 6.81 10.50
C THR A 422 -12.55 5.94 11.60
N THR A 423 -13.64 5.29 11.29
CA THR A 423 -14.18 4.19 12.11
C THR A 423 -13.68 2.88 11.52
N MET A 424 -12.76 2.22 12.21
CA MET A 424 -12.11 0.95 11.79
C MET A 424 -11.37 1.01 10.43
N GLY A 425 -11.15 2.21 9.86
CA GLY A 425 -10.67 2.35 8.48
C GLY A 425 -11.67 1.87 7.43
N LEU A 426 -12.94 1.72 7.79
CA LEU A 426 -14.00 1.21 6.92
C LEU A 426 -15.05 2.27 6.58
N GLN A 427 -15.27 3.23 7.47
CA GLN A 427 -16.18 4.37 7.26
C GLN A 427 -15.66 5.64 7.97
N VAL A 428 -16.22 6.79 7.63
CA VAL A 428 -15.89 8.10 8.19
C VAL A 428 -17.18 8.82 8.60
N HIS A 429 -17.21 9.41 9.80
CA HIS A 429 -18.34 10.20 10.27
C HIS A 429 -18.56 11.46 9.41
N GLY A 430 -19.80 11.71 8.99
CA GLY A 430 -20.17 12.80 8.08
C GLY A 430 -20.14 12.43 6.60
N TYR A 431 -19.88 11.14 6.27
CA TYR A 431 -19.83 10.63 4.89
C TYR A 431 -20.71 9.38 4.76
N PRO A 432 -22.03 9.55 4.66
CA PRO A 432 -22.97 8.43 4.61
C PRO A 432 -22.71 7.51 3.43
N ASN A 433 -22.85 6.20 3.63
CA ASN A 433 -22.65 5.17 2.59
C ASN A 433 -21.28 5.23 1.87
N LEU A 434 -20.29 5.96 2.43
CA LEU A 434 -18.91 5.90 2.00
C LEU A 434 -18.20 4.78 2.74
N PHE A 435 -17.80 3.75 2.01
CA PHE A 435 -16.95 2.68 2.53
C PHE A 435 -15.52 2.82 1.99
N THR A 436 -14.55 2.45 2.82
CA THR A 436 -13.14 2.61 2.50
C THR A 436 -12.37 1.32 2.77
N THR A 437 -11.33 1.06 1.97
CA THR A 437 -10.37 -0.01 2.22
C THR A 437 -8.93 0.50 2.13
N ALA A 438 -8.02 -0.11 2.89
CA ALA A 438 -6.61 0.28 2.90
C ALA A 438 -6.37 1.76 3.22
N VAL A 439 -7.16 2.34 4.11
CA VAL A 439 -7.01 3.72 4.60
C VAL A 439 -6.49 3.74 6.04
N PRO A 440 -6.16 4.91 6.60
CA PRO A 440 -5.66 5.02 7.97
C PRO A 440 -6.57 4.36 9.02
N LEU A 441 -5.95 3.91 10.09
CA LEU A 441 -6.53 3.27 11.27
C LEU A 441 -7.08 1.86 11.03
N ALA A 442 -6.84 1.26 9.86
CA ALA A 442 -6.98 -0.17 9.59
C ALA A 442 -5.60 -0.85 9.51
N PRO A 443 -5.52 -2.18 9.61
CA PRO A 443 -4.31 -2.92 9.26
C PRO A 443 -3.89 -2.62 7.82
N SER A 444 -2.60 -2.42 7.60
CA SER A 444 -2.07 -2.00 6.32
C SER A 444 -0.71 -2.63 6.01
N ALA A 445 -0.17 -2.34 4.82
CA ALA A 445 1.14 -2.81 4.38
C ALA A 445 2.31 -2.46 5.33
N ALA A 446 2.07 -1.68 6.38
CA ALA A 446 3.05 -1.43 7.41
C ALA A 446 3.38 -2.71 8.19
N LEU A 447 2.37 -3.46 8.62
CA LEU A 447 2.52 -4.60 9.54
C LEU A 447 1.76 -5.86 9.11
N CYS A 448 1.00 -5.85 7.98
CA CYS A 448 0.19 -7.02 7.66
C CYS A 448 0.34 -7.51 6.22
N ASN A 449 -0.04 -8.78 6.01
CA ASN A 449 -0.27 -9.34 4.69
C ASN A 449 -1.52 -8.70 4.07
N MET A 450 -1.32 -7.92 3.02
CA MET A 450 -2.38 -7.07 2.46
C MET A 450 -3.57 -7.85 1.93
N THR A 451 -3.38 -9.01 1.31
CA THR A 451 -4.50 -9.81 0.79
C THR A 451 -5.42 -10.31 1.91
N THR A 452 -4.85 -10.76 3.03
CA THR A 452 -5.61 -11.18 4.22
C THR A 452 -6.41 -10.02 4.81
N CYS A 453 -5.79 -8.85 4.96
CA CYS A 453 -6.44 -7.68 5.53
C CYS A 453 -7.53 -7.11 4.62
N LEU A 454 -7.25 -7.02 3.31
CA LEU A 454 -8.22 -6.49 2.34
C LEU A 454 -9.41 -7.43 2.15
N GLN A 455 -9.18 -8.74 2.18
CA GLN A 455 -10.27 -9.70 2.11
C GLN A 455 -11.24 -9.50 3.28
N GLN A 456 -10.74 -9.37 4.52
CA GLN A 456 -11.57 -9.10 5.70
C GLN A 456 -12.32 -7.77 5.60
N GLN A 457 -11.68 -6.69 5.14
CA GLN A 457 -12.32 -5.39 4.99
C GLN A 457 -13.46 -5.43 3.97
N VAL A 458 -13.24 -6.10 2.83
CA VAL A 458 -14.26 -6.31 1.79
C VAL A 458 -15.42 -7.16 2.30
N GLU A 459 -15.15 -8.24 3.03
CA GLU A 459 -16.16 -9.11 3.62
C GLU A 459 -17.05 -8.33 4.60
N TRP A 460 -16.47 -7.51 5.47
CA TRP A 460 -17.22 -6.68 6.40
C TRP A 460 -18.11 -5.65 5.68
N ILE A 461 -17.60 -5.00 4.63
CA ILE A 461 -18.38 -4.04 3.82
C ILE A 461 -19.56 -4.75 3.13
N ASP A 462 -19.30 -5.92 2.55
CA ASP A 462 -20.30 -6.74 1.88
C ASP A 462 -21.41 -7.18 2.83
N ASP A 463 -21.04 -7.67 4.02
CA ASP A 463 -21.99 -8.10 5.06
C ASP A 463 -22.80 -6.91 5.61
N CYS A 464 -22.18 -5.73 5.74
CA CYS A 464 -22.86 -4.51 6.13
C CYS A 464 -23.93 -4.10 5.11
N ILE A 465 -23.60 -4.06 3.83
CA ILE A 465 -24.55 -3.75 2.75
C ILE A 465 -25.67 -4.80 2.69
N LYS A 466 -25.35 -6.08 2.86
CA LYS A 466 -26.34 -7.15 2.95
C LYS A 466 -27.30 -6.98 4.13
N TYR A 467 -26.77 -6.61 5.29
CA TYR A 467 -27.57 -6.30 6.48
C TYR A 467 -28.51 -5.13 6.22
N MET A 468 -28.02 -4.03 5.64
CA MET A 468 -28.84 -2.87 5.30
C MET A 468 -29.99 -3.25 4.37
N ARG A 469 -29.71 -3.98 3.30
CA ARG A 469 -30.73 -4.42 2.34
C ARG A 469 -31.76 -5.34 2.97
N GLY A 470 -31.32 -6.26 3.82
CA GLY A 470 -32.21 -7.19 4.55
C GLY A 470 -33.16 -6.49 5.55
N ASN A 471 -32.79 -5.29 6.01
CA ASN A 471 -33.58 -4.48 6.94
C ASN A 471 -34.21 -3.25 6.27
N ASN A 472 -34.18 -3.15 4.93
CA ASN A 472 -34.74 -2.01 4.16
C ASN A 472 -34.14 -0.65 4.56
N LEU A 473 -32.84 -0.64 4.90
CA LEU A 473 -32.11 0.57 5.25
C LEU A 473 -31.43 1.15 4.02
N SER A 474 -31.50 2.46 3.85
CA SER A 474 -30.94 3.18 2.69
C SER A 474 -29.63 3.89 3.00
N VAL A 475 -29.38 4.23 4.27
CA VAL A 475 -28.21 4.99 4.72
C VAL A 475 -27.59 4.34 5.95
N ILE A 476 -26.26 4.31 5.99
CA ILE A 476 -25.46 4.00 7.17
C ILE A 476 -24.32 5.01 7.31
N GLU A 477 -24.07 5.44 8.52
CA GLU A 477 -23.02 6.40 8.87
C GLU A 477 -22.55 6.17 10.31
N PRO A 478 -21.25 6.09 10.60
CA PRO A 478 -20.79 6.01 11.99
C PRO A 478 -21.12 7.29 12.76
N SER A 479 -21.59 7.16 14.00
CA SER A 479 -21.71 8.32 14.89
C SER A 479 -20.32 8.87 15.25
N ARG A 480 -20.28 10.12 15.70
CA ARG A 480 -19.03 10.72 16.21
C ARG A 480 -18.46 9.90 17.38
N ASP A 481 -19.32 9.40 18.26
CA ASP A 481 -18.91 8.67 19.45
C ASP A 481 -18.20 7.35 19.13
N ILE A 482 -18.68 6.56 18.14
CA ILE A 482 -18.00 5.31 17.77
C ILE A 482 -16.70 5.59 17.03
N GLU A 483 -16.65 6.67 16.24
CA GLU A 483 -15.40 7.11 15.62
C GLU A 483 -14.38 7.55 16.69
N ASP A 484 -14.78 8.32 17.70
CA ASP A 484 -13.93 8.75 18.81
C ASP A 484 -13.40 7.55 19.61
N GLN A 485 -14.25 6.56 19.88
CA GLN A 485 -13.85 5.32 20.56
C GLN A 485 -12.81 4.54 19.74
N TRP A 486 -13.02 4.44 18.44
CA TRP A 486 -12.07 3.75 17.57
C TRP A 486 -10.74 4.48 17.48
N VAL A 487 -10.76 5.80 17.31
CA VAL A 487 -9.54 6.64 17.29
C VAL A 487 -8.77 6.51 18.59
N ALA A 488 -9.44 6.58 19.74
CA ALA A 488 -8.79 6.42 21.06
C ALA A 488 -8.15 5.03 21.20
N HIS A 489 -8.87 3.96 20.84
CA HIS A 489 -8.33 2.60 20.86
C HIS A 489 -7.14 2.42 19.92
N HIS A 490 -7.21 2.98 18.70
CA HIS A 490 -6.11 2.96 17.76
C HIS A 490 -4.87 3.68 18.31
N ASP A 491 -5.06 4.89 18.85
CA ASP A 491 -3.96 5.68 19.38
C ASP A 491 -3.32 5.01 20.62
N GLU A 492 -4.10 4.37 21.48
CA GLU A 492 -3.59 3.60 22.61
C GLU A 492 -2.70 2.45 22.13
N THR A 493 -3.19 1.62 21.20
CA THR A 493 -2.42 0.48 20.66
C THR A 493 -1.18 0.94 19.89
N ALA A 494 -1.28 2.02 19.14
CA ALA A 494 -0.17 2.57 18.35
C ALA A 494 0.92 3.18 19.25
N ASN A 495 0.52 3.97 20.26
CA ASN A 495 1.45 4.63 21.18
C ASN A 495 2.17 3.66 22.13
N ALA A 496 1.63 2.48 22.33
CA ALA A 496 2.33 1.40 23.03
C ALA A 496 3.54 0.87 22.26
N THR A 497 3.63 1.14 20.94
CA THR A 497 4.71 0.63 20.10
C THR A 497 5.89 1.59 19.99
N LEU A 498 7.08 1.02 19.76
CA LEU A 498 8.28 1.80 19.40
C LEU A 498 8.16 2.49 18.04
N ILE A 499 7.24 2.06 17.18
CA ILE A 499 6.93 2.69 15.89
C ILE A 499 6.51 4.16 16.11
N ALA A 500 5.68 4.43 17.10
CA ALA A 500 5.20 5.78 17.41
C ALA A 500 6.32 6.76 17.80
N LYS A 501 7.46 6.24 18.27
CA LYS A 501 8.64 7.04 18.67
C LYS A 501 9.56 7.40 17.50
N THR A 502 9.29 6.94 16.28
CA THR A 502 10.14 7.17 15.11
C THR A 502 9.53 8.19 14.13
N ASN A 503 10.30 8.58 13.13
CA ASN A 503 9.83 9.42 12.03
C ASN A 503 9.90 8.63 10.72
N SER A 504 8.75 8.19 10.24
CA SER A 504 8.64 7.45 8.98
C SER A 504 7.32 7.76 8.29
N TRP A 505 7.14 7.24 7.06
CA TRP A 505 5.87 7.32 6.37
C TRP A 505 4.72 6.62 7.12
N TYR A 506 5.04 5.73 8.07
CA TYR A 506 4.05 5.11 8.96
C TYR A 506 3.27 6.13 9.79
N LEU A 507 3.89 7.28 10.06
CA LEU A 507 3.30 8.38 10.82
C LEU A 507 2.91 9.57 9.92
N GLY A 508 3.00 9.43 8.60
CA GLY A 508 2.77 10.53 7.66
C GLY A 508 3.87 11.59 7.65
N SER A 509 4.97 11.41 8.39
CA SER A 509 6.03 12.41 8.56
C SER A 509 6.88 12.66 7.30
N ASN A 510 6.66 11.90 6.24
CA ASN A 510 7.27 12.13 4.94
C ASN A 510 6.53 13.17 4.09
N VAL A 511 5.36 13.65 4.52
CA VAL A 511 4.55 14.67 3.83
C VAL A 511 4.44 15.89 4.72
N GLU A 512 4.92 17.04 4.25
CA GLU A 512 4.87 18.29 4.98
C GLU A 512 3.42 18.73 5.24
N GLY A 513 3.14 19.21 6.44
CA GLY A 513 1.80 19.66 6.84
C GLY A 513 0.78 18.56 7.14
N LYS A 514 1.12 17.29 6.91
CA LYS A 514 0.24 16.16 7.24
C LYS A 514 0.19 15.93 8.76
N PRO A 515 -1.01 15.75 9.37
CA PRO A 515 -1.11 15.41 10.79
C PRO A 515 -0.31 14.14 11.11
N ARG A 516 0.51 14.21 12.18
CA ARG A 516 1.33 13.09 12.61
C ARG A 516 0.48 12.11 13.43
N ARG A 517 0.24 10.93 12.88
CA ARG A 517 -0.43 9.80 13.54
C ARG A 517 0.11 8.50 12.95
N VAL A 518 0.21 7.43 13.74
CA VAL A 518 0.48 6.11 13.17
C VAL A 518 -0.70 5.71 12.27
N LEU A 519 -0.43 5.52 10.99
CA LEU A 519 -1.49 5.33 9.99
C LEU A 519 -2.03 3.90 9.94
N SER A 520 -1.27 2.91 10.42
CA SER A 520 -1.69 1.50 10.43
C SER A 520 -2.14 1.08 11.82
N TYR A 521 -3.19 0.28 11.89
CA TYR A 521 -3.59 -0.35 13.15
C TYR A 521 -2.50 -1.29 13.66
N CYS A 522 -2.08 -1.13 14.92
CA CYS A 522 -0.97 -1.87 15.54
C CYS A 522 -1.42 -2.99 16.50
N GLY A 523 -2.70 -3.17 16.72
CA GLY A 523 -3.23 -4.19 17.64
C GLY A 523 -3.31 -5.61 17.07
N GLY A 524 -2.84 -5.82 15.84
CA GLY A 524 -2.85 -7.12 15.16
C GLY A 524 -4.14 -7.41 14.37
N VAL A 525 -3.99 -8.25 13.31
CA VAL A 525 -5.07 -8.57 12.37
C VAL A 525 -6.20 -9.34 13.05
N GLY A 526 -5.88 -10.31 13.90
CA GLY A 526 -6.88 -11.10 14.62
C GLY A 526 -7.74 -10.23 15.54
N THR A 527 -7.12 -9.33 16.32
CA THR A 527 -7.84 -8.39 17.20
C THR A 527 -8.69 -7.40 16.41
N TYR A 528 -8.17 -6.89 15.30
CA TYR A 528 -8.92 -6.01 14.42
C TYR A 528 -10.18 -6.70 13.87
N ARG A 529 -10.02 -7.93 13.36
CA ARG A 529 -11.16 -8.75 12.86
C ARG A 529 -12.20 -8.93 13.96
N GLN A 530 -11.77 -9.34 15.15
CA GLN A 530 -12.69 -9.54 16.29
C GLN A 530 -13.51 -8.28 16.58
N LYS A 531 -12.88 -7.11 16.63
CA LYS A 531 -13.59 -5.83 16.86
C LYS A 531 -14.58 -5.48 15.75
N CYS A 532 -14.21 -5.72 14.50
CA CYS A 532 -15.12 -5.55 13.36
C CYS A 532 -16.32 -6.51 13.44
N ASP A 533 -16.09 -7.76 13.81
CA ASP A 533 -17.13 -8.79 13.96
C ASP A 533 -18.07 -8.47 15.12
N GLU A 534 -17.56 -7.94 16.25
CA GLU A 534 -18.36 -7.47 17.40
C GLU A 534 -19.31 -6.34 17.00
N VAL A 535 -18.85 -5.38 16.19
CA VAL A 535 -19.70 -4.30 15.66
C VAL A 535 -20.80 -4.87 14.76
N ALA A 536 -20.45 -5.75 13.82
CA ALA A 536 -21.42 -6.39 12.93
C ALA A 536 -22.46 -7.23 13.72
N ALA A 537 -22.02 -8.05 14.68
CA ALA A 537 -22.87 -8.90 15.51
C ALA A 537 -23.82 -8.10 16.41
N SER A 538 -23.45 -6.86 16.78
CA SER A 538 -24.32 -5.94 17.54
C SER A 538 -25.42 -5.29 16.69
N GLY A 539 -25.53 -5.60 15.40
CA GLY A 539 -26.39 -4.90 14.43
C GLY A 539 -25.88 -3.50 14.12
N TYR A 540 -24.55 -3.33 14.04
CA TYR A 540 -23.87 -2.05 13.77
C TYR A 540 -24.23 -0.96 14.79
N ARG A 541 -24.27 -1.33 16.07
CA ARG A 541 -24.52 -0.36 17.15
C ARG A 541 -23.48 0.76 17.11
N GLY A 542 -23.94 2.00 17.23
CA GLY A 542 -23.13 3.20 17.12
C GLY A 542 -23.10 3.79 15.71
N PHE A 543 -23.76 3.15 14.76
CA PHE A 543 -23.99 3.73 13.43
C PHE A 543 -25.43 4.26 13.35
N ALA A 544 -25.60 5.45 12.77
CA ALA A 544 -26.91 5.97 12.39
C ALA A 544 -27.34 5.26 11.10
N MET A 545 -28.57 4.73 11.11
CA MET A 545 -29.15 4.02 9.98
C MET A 545 -30.54 4.53 9.69
N GLN A 546 -30.92 4.63 8.42
CA GLN A 546 -32.21 5.09 7.95
C GLN A 546 -32.77 4.17 6.86
#